data_1de5bf5832920fb68f06ae0d009b8c08
#
_entry.id   1de5bf5832920fb68f06ae0d009b8c08
#
_cell.length_a   1.000
_cell.length_b   1.000
_cell.length_c   1.000
_cell.angle_alpha   90.00
_cell.angle_beta   90.00
_cell.angle_gamma   90.00
#
_symmetry.space_group_name_H-M   'P 1'
#
loop_
_entity.id
_entity.type
_entity.pdbx_description
1 polymer ?
#
loop_
_entity_poly.entity_id
_entity_poly.type
_entity_poly.pdbx_seq_one_letter_code
_entity_poly.pdbx_strand_id
1 'polypeptide(L)'
;FYLYDEKGIRENALKLKEAFSWNKGFREYFAVKATPNPFILKILQELGCGTDCSSKTELLMSDACGFSGHDIMFSSNDTPPEEFKLAYDLGAIINLDDFTHIECLEKTIGTIPETICCRFNPGGLFKVATRSMA
;
A
#
# COMPACT_ATOMS: atom_id res chain seq x y z
N PHE A 1 21.08 7.68 -15.90
CA PHE A 1 20.27 6.46 -15.79
C PHE A 1 20.33 5.92 -14.37
N TYR A 2 19.29 5.17 -13.97
CA TYR A 2 19.27 4.47 -12.69
C TYR A 2 19.72 3.03 -12.91
N LEU A 3 20.58 2.54 -12.01
CA LEU A 3 21.01 1.15 -11.95
C LEU A 3 20.50 0.53 -10.66
N TYR A 4 19.77 -0.58 -10.77
CA TYR A 4 19.23 -1.32 -9.63
C TYR A 4 20.00 -2.61 -9.44
N ASP A 5 20.35 -2.90 -8.18
CA ASP A 5 20.94 -4.17 -7.78
C ASP A 5 19.85 -5.15 -7.33
N GLU A 6 19.45 -6.04 -8.24
CA GLU A 6 18.42 -7.04 -7.95
C GLU A 6 18.79 -7.93 -6.75
N LYS A 7 20.06 -8.35 -6.66
CA LYS A 7 20.53 -9.16 -5.54
C LYS A 7 20.32 -8.43 -4.21
N GLY A 8 20.72 -7.18 -4.14
CA GLY A 8 20.55 -6.34 -2.96
C GLY A 8 19.07 -6.14 -2.59
N ILE A 9 18.18 -5.95 -3.57
CA ILE A 9 16.73 -5.86 -3.35
C ILE A 9 16.20 -7.15 -2.71
N ARG A 10 16.54 -8.30 -3.28
CA ARG A 10 16.12 -9.62 -2.78
C ARG A 10 16.66 -9.90 -1.37
N GLU A 11 17.92 -9.63 -1.12
CA GLU A 11 18.54 -9.83 0.20
C GLU A 11 17.89 -8.95 1.27
N ASN A 12 17.58 -7.69 0.97
CA ASN A 12 16.94 -6.79 1.92
C ASN A 12 15.50 -7.21 2.25
N ALA A 13 14.72 -7.61 1.26
CA ALA A 13 13.36 -8.11 1.48
C ALA A 13 13.37 -9.39 2.34
N LEU A 14 14.31 -10.32 2.08
CA LEU A 14 14.45 -11.54 2.88
C LEU A 14 14.89 -11.25 4.32
N LYS A 15 15.85 -10.34 4.53
CA LYS A 15 16.26 -9.91 5.88
C LYS A 15 15.10 -9.31 6.67
N LEU A 16 14.25 -8.49 6.02
CA LEU A 16 13.08 -7.94 6.65
C LEU A 16 12.09 -9.03 7.08
N LYS A 17 11.78 -9.97 6.18
CA LYS A 17 10.93 -11.12 6.51
C LYS A 17 11.48 -11.97 7.65
N GLU A 18 12.79 -12.21 7.68
CA GLU A 18 13.46 -12.93 8.74
C GLU A 18 13.34 -12.20 10.09
N ALA A 19 13.58 -10.88 10.10
CA ALA A 19 13.46 -10.05 11.30
C ALA A 19 12.07 -10.08 11.94
N PHE A 20 11.01 -10.28 11.13
CA PHE A 20 9.62 -10.36 11.58
C PHE A 20 9.06 -11.80 11.55
N SER A 21 9.89 -12.82 11.42
CA SER A 21 9.49 -14.24 11.34
C SER A 21 8.70 -14.74 12.57
N TRP A 22 8.87 -14.09 13.70
CA TRP A 22 8.10 -14.37 14.93
C TRP A 22 6.61 -14.00 14.80
N ASN A 23 6.25 -13.10 13.88
CA ASN A 23 4.86 -12.72 13.58
C ASN A 23 4.39 -13.40 12.31
N LYS A 24 3.62 -14.48 12.42
CA LYS A 24 3.10 -15.26 11.28
C LYS A 24 2.18 -14.44 10.35
N GLY A 25 1.59 -13.35 10.85
CA GLY A 25 0.75 -12.45 10.08
C GLY A 25 1.48 -11.27 9.44
N PHE A 26 2.82 -11.19 9.61
CA PHE A 26 3.59 -10.09 9.05
C PHE A 26 3.58 -10.12 7.52
N ARG A 27 3.29 -8.96 6.92
CA ARG A 27 3.43 -8.69 5.50
C ARG A 27 4.00 -7.29 5.30
N GLU A 28 5.01 -7.19 4.47
CA GLU A 28 5.52 -5.91 3.99
C GLU A 28 4.70 -5.42 2.81
N TYR A 29 4.31 -4.16 2.83
CA TYR A 29 3.67 -3.48 1.71
C TYR A 29 4.60 -2.39 1.18
N PHE A 30 5.11 -2.61 -0.03
CA PHE A 30 6.05 -1.68 -0.66
C PHE A 30 5.31 -0.48 -1.25
N ALA A 31 5.71 0.73 -0.85
CA ALA A 31 5.15 1.97 -1.38
C ALA A 31 5.50 2.15 -2.87
N VAL A 32 4.52 1.95 -3.75
CA VAL A 32 4.73 1.99 -5.21
C VAL A 32 5.29 3.32 -5.67
N LYS A 33 4.81 4.43 -5.10
CA LYS A 33 5.30 5.79 -5.40
C LYS A 33 6.81 5.99 -5.19
N ALA A 34 7.45 5.21 -4.33
CA ALA A 34 8.88 5.33 -4.07
C ALA A 34 9.71 4.86 -5.28
N THR A 35 9.25 3.84 -5.97
CA THR A 35 9.89 3.32 -7.20
C THR A 35 8.84 2.61 -8.05
N PRO A 36 8.07 3.35 -8.89
CA PRO A 36 7.01 2.80 -9.71
C PRO A 36 7.57 2.04 -10.92
N ASN A 37 8.29 0.94 -10.66
CA ASN A 37 8.93 0.11 -11.65
C ASN A 37 8.36 -1.31 -11.62
N PRO A 38 7.65 -1.75 -12.68
CA PRO A 38 7.02 -3.06 -12.73
C PRO A 38 7.99 -4.24 -12.51
N PHE A 39 9.25 -4.12 -12.94
CA PHE A 39 10.25 -5.19 -12.75
C PHE A 39 10.62 -5.33 -11.27
N ILE A 40 10.74 -4.21 -10.53
CA ILE A 40 11.02 -4.25 -9.09
C ILE A 40 9.79 -4.78 -8.35
N LEU A 41 8.59 -4.35 -8.71
CA LEU A 41 7.36 -4.85 -8.12
C LEU A 41 7.22 -6.37 -8.27
N LYS A 42 7.57 -6.91 -9.45
CA LYS A 42 7.55 -8.38 -9.67
C LYS A 42 8.55 -9.11 -8.79
N ILE A 43 9.76 -8.58 -8.60
CA ILE A 43 10.74 -9.16 -7.68
C ILE A 43 10.17 -9.21 -6.24
N LEU A 44 9.53 -8.14 -5.80
CA LEU A 44 8.94 -8.06 -4.47
C LEU A 44 7.73 -9.00 -4.33
N GLN A 45 6.92 -9.14 -5.37
CA GLN A 45 5.81 -10.11 -5.42
C GLN A 45 6.30 -11.55 -5.24
N GLU A 46 7.35 -11.94 -5.98
CA GLU A 46 7.98 -13.27 -5.85
C GLU A 46 8.44 -13.57 -4.42
N LEU A 47 8.81 -12.52 -3.68
CA LEU A 47 9.21 -12.61 -2.29
C LEU A 47 8.04 -12.53 -1.29
N GLY A 48 6.79 -12.40 -1.78
CA GLY A 48 5.58 -12.35 -0.96
C GLY A 48 5.36 -11.02 -0.25
N CYS A 49 5.94 -9.92 -0.77
CA CYS A 49 5.57 -8.57 -0.38
C CYS A 49 4.24 -8.17 -1.05
N GLY A 50 3.52 -7.25 -0.45
CA GLY A 50 2.40 -6.55 -1.05
C GLY A 50 2.81 -5.20 -1.63
N THR A 51 1.84 -4.45 -2.15
CA THR A 51 2.01 -3.07 -2.63
C THR A 51 1.15 -2.11 -1.83
N ASP A 52 1.71 -0.93 -1.51
CA ASP A 52 0.97 0.20 -0.97
C ASP A 52 0.80 1.26 -2.07
N CYS A 53 -0.43 1.43 -2.52
CA CYS A 53 -0.82 2.28 -3.64
C CYS A 53 -1.48 3.56 -3.13
N SER A 54 -1.12 4.71 -3.69
CA SER A 54 -1.69 6.01 -3.33
C SER A 54 -2.45 6.68 -4.47
N SER A 55 -2.64 5.98 -5.59
CA SER A 55 -3.36 6.50 -6.76
C SER A 55 -3.90 5.37 -7.64
N LYS A 56 -4.83 5.73 -8.52
CA LYS A 56 -5.37 4.83 -9.56
C LYS A 56 -4.27 4.19 -10.41
N THR A 57 -3.26 4.97 -10.81
CA THR A 57 -2.17 4.47 -11.64
C THR A 57 -1.35 3.39 -10.93
N GLU A 58 -1.13 3.55 -9.63
CA GLU A 58 -0.42 2.58 -8.82
C GLU A 58 -1.24 1.30 -8.61
N LEU A 59 -2.57 1.43 -8.42
CA LEU A 59 -3.48 0.28 -8.38
C LEU A 59 -3.43 -0.54 -9.67
N LEU A 60 -3.55 0.13 -10.83
CA LEU A 60 -3.48 -0.53 -12.13
C LEU A 60 -2.11 -1.16 -12.40
N MET A 61 -1.03 -0.52 -11.96
CA MET A 61 0.33 -1.09 -12.08
C MET A 61 0.49 -2.34 -11.21
N SER A 62 -0.03 -2.31 -9.99
CA SER A 62 0.02 -3.46 -9.08
C SER A 62 -0.78 -4.64 -9.63
N ASP A 63 -1.99 -4.41 -10.11
CA ASP A 63 -2.81 -5.42 -10.80
C ASP A 63 -2.09 -6.01 -12.01
N ALA A 64 -1.53 -5.18 -12.88
CA ALA A 64 -0.74 -5.61 -14.04
C ALA A 64 0.53 -6.40 -13.68
N CYS A 65 1.08 -6.20 -12.47
CA CYS A 65 2.18 -6.98 -11.93
C CYS A 65 1.75 -8.30 -11.29
N GLY A 66 0.42 -8.53 -11.15
CA GLY A 66 -0.14 -9.77 -10.60
C GLY A 66 -0.43 -9.73 -9.10
N PHE A 67 -0.44 -8.56 -8.49
CA PHE A 67 -0.96 -8.39 -7.12
C PHE A 67 -2.48 -8.38 -7.15
N SER A 68 -3.12 -8.93 -6.12
CA SER A 68 -4.57 -8.95 -6.02
C SER A 68 -5.04 -9.08 -4.56
N GLY A 69 -6.26 -8.67 -4.31
CA GLY A 69 -6.86 -8.81 -2.99
C GLY A 69 -6.04 -8.12 -1.90
N HIS A 70 -5.85 -8.81 -0.79
CA HIS A 70 -5.10 -8.31 0.36
C HIS A 70 -3.58 -8.18 0.12
N ASP A 71 -3.08 -8.44 -1.09
CA ASP A 71 -1.71 -8.10 -1.46
C ASP A 71 -1.57 -6.63 -1.85
N ILE A 72 -2.69 -5.92 -1.99
CA ILE A 72 -2.74 -4.50 -2.29
C ILE A 72 -3.30 -3.76 -1.07
N MET A 73 -2.54 -2.76 -0.58
CA MET A 73 -3.01 -1.72 0.32
C MET A 73 -3.29 -0.46 -0.51
N PHE A 74 -4.41 0.19 -0.28
CA PHE A 74 -4.72 1.47 -0.92
C PHE A 74 -4.77 2.57 0.12
N SER A 75 -3.73 3.43 0.12
CA SER A 75 -3.50 4.50 1.10
C SER A 75 -3.45 5.85 0.40
N SER A 76 -4.61 6.36 0.01
CA SER A 76 -4.74 7.68 -0.61
C SER A 76 -5.32 8.68 0.39
N ASN A 77 -4.89 9.94 0.35
CA ASN A 77 -5.38 11.02 1.22
C ASN A 77 -6.25 12.05 0.48
N ASP A 78 -6.28 12.02 -0.84
CA ASP A 78 -7.20 12.82 -1.67
C ASP A 78 -7.85 11.87 -2.68
N THR A 79 -8.85 11.11 -2.20
CA THR A 79 -9.35 9.92 -2.88
C THR A 79 -10.67 10.20 -3.60
N PRO A 80 -10.67 10.27 -4.95
CA PRO A 80 -11.89 10.32 -5.72
C PRO A 80 -12.73 9.03 -5.56
N PRO A 81 -14.07 9.10 -5.67
CA PRO A 81 -14.95 7.94 -5.55
C PRO A 81 -14.57 6.78 -6.47
N GLU A 82 -14.16 7.04 -7.69
CA GLU A 82 -13.76 6.02 -8.65
C GLU A 82 -12.49 5.25 -8.25
N GLU A 83 -11.61 5.84 -7.46
CA GLU A 83 -10.43 5.15 -6.93
C GLU A 83 -10.80 4.21 -5.78
N PHE A 84 -11.73 4.62 -4.91
CA PHE A 84 -12.31 3.71 -3.92
C PHE A 84 -13.00 2.52 -4.59
N LYS A 85 -13.77 2.77 -5.66
CA LYS A 85 -14.43 1.70 -6.42
C LYS A 85 -13.41 0.74 -7.01
N LEU A 86 -12.36 1.24 -7.64
CA LEU A 86 -11.31 0.40 -8.23
C LEU A 86 -10.58 -0.41 -7.16
N ALA A 87 -10.19 0.22 -6.05
CA ALA A 87 -9.52 -0.48 -4.94
C ALA A 87 -10.40 -1.62 -4.38
N TYR A 88 -11.69 -1.36 -4.21
CA TYR A 88 -12.66 -2.35 -3.77
C TYR A 88 -12.80 -3.50 -4.78
N ASP A 89 -12.93 -3.20 -6.06
CA ASP A 89 -13.07 -4.20 -7.13
C ASP A 89 -11.84 -5.12 -7.25
N LEU A 90 -10.65 -4.58 -6.94
CA LEU A 90 -9.40 -5.36 -6.86
C LEU A 90 -9.28 -6.16 -5.56
N GLY A 91 -10.21 -5.97 -4.61
CA GLY A 91 -10.17 -6.60 -3.29
C GLY A 91 -9.10 -6.05 -2.35
N ALA A 92 -8.57 -4.86 -2.64
CA ALA A 92 -7.53 -4.22 -1.85
C ALA A 92 -8.00 -3.88 -0.43
N ILE A 93 -7.06 -3.86 0.52
CA ILE A 93 -7.30 -3.30 1.85
C ILE A 93 -7.31 -1.77 1.70
N ILE A 94 -8.43 -1.13 2.04
CA ILE A 94 -8.59 0.32 1.93
C ILE A 94 -8.20 0.96 3.27
N ASN A 95 -7.27 1.90 3.21
CA ASN A 95 -6.86 2.70 4.35
C ASN A 95 -7.49 4.09 4.28
N LEU A 96 -8.34 4.41 5.25
CA LEU A 96 -9.05 5.67 5.34
C LEU A 96 -8.17 6.71 6.03
N ASP A 97 -7.95 7.84 5.39
CA ASP A 97 -7.12 8.94 5.88
C ASP A 97 -7.90 9.94 6.75
N ASP A 98 -9.19 10.09 6.47
CA ASP A 98 -10.08 11.04 7.12
C ASP A 98 -11.47 10.43 7.39
N PHE A 99 -12.20 10.97 8.36
CA PHE A 99 -13.57 10.52 8.69
C PHE A 99 -14.54 10.70 7.53
N THR A 100 -14.35 11.70 6.69
CA THR A 100 -15.19 11.93 5.50
C THR A 100 -15.07 10.83 4.46
N HIS A 101 -13.95 10.09 4.47
CA HIS A 101 -13.76 8.93 3.59
C HIS A 101 -14.71 7.78 3.88
N ILE A 102 -15.19 7.63 5.13
CA ILE A 102 -16.14 6.57 5.50
C ILE A 102 -17.44 6.75 4.70
N GLU A 103 -18.02 7.94 4.76
CA GLU A 103 -19.27 8.24 4.05
C GLU A 103 -19.09 8.17 2.54
N CYS A 104 -17.96 8.67 2.02
CA CYS A 104 -17.64 8.62 0.59
C CYS A 104 -17.52 7.16 0.11
N LEU A 105 -16.81 6.32 0.85
CA LEU A 105 -16.65 4.90 0.56
C LEU A 105 -18.00 4.19 0.54
N GLU A 106 -18.80 4.35 1.60
CA GLU A 106 -20.12 3.73 1.71
C GLU A 106 -21.06 4.13 0.58
N LYS A 107 -21.11 5.44 0.24
CA LYS A 107 -21.90 5.92 -0.89
C LYS A 107 -21.43 5.36 -2.25
N THR A 108 -20.14 5.16 -2.38
CA THR A 108 -19.53 4.74 -3.66
C THR A 108 -19.74 3.27 -3.94
N ILE A 109 -19.56 2.41 -2.94
CA ILE A 109 -19.62 0.95 -3.10
C ILE A 109 -20.87 0.32 -2.50
N GLY A 110 -21.69 1.08 -1.75
CA GLY A 110 -22.94 0.61 -1.13
C GLY A 110 -22.75 -0.16 0.17
N THR A 111 -21.54 -0.31 0.67
CA THR A 111 -21.21 -1.01 1.90
C THR A 111 -19.85 -0.53 2.44
N ILE A 112 -19.51 -0.93 3.66
CA ILE A 112 -18.15 -0.83 4.19
C ILE A 112 -17.51 -2.22 4.11
N PRO A 113 -16.28 -2.35 3.57
CA PRO A 113 -15.58 -3.63 3.55
C PRO A 113 -15.41 -4.22 4.96
N GLU A 114 -15.38 -5.54 5.06
CA GLU A 114 -15.18 -6.24 6.33
C GLU A 114 -13.85 -5.86 7.01
N THR A 115 -12.83 -5.60 6.19
CA THR A 115 -11.49 -5.17 6.64
C THR A 115 -11.15 -3.84 6.03
N ILE A 116 -10.92 -2.84 6.89
CA ILE A 116 -10.39 -1.52 6.53
C ILE A 116 -9.24 -1.15 7.47
N CYS A 117 -8.37 -0.27 7.01
CA CYS A 117 -7.40 0.42 7.85
C CYS A 117 -7.83 1.86 8.08
N CYS A 118 -7.43 2.44 9.21
CA CYS A 118 -7.63 3.86 9.50
C CYS A 118 -6.29 4.48 9.87
N ARG A 119 -5.93 5.55 9.19
CA ARG A 119 -4.72 6.30 9.49
C ARG A 119 -4.93 7.16 10.72
N PHE A 120 -4.07 7.01 11.71
CA PHE A 120 -3.98 7.93 12.83
C PHE A 120 -2.85 8.93 12.59
N ASN A 121 -3.20 10.21 12.44
CA ASN A 121 -2.23 11.29 12.34
C ASN A 121 -2.32 12.16 13.61
N PRO A 122 -1.34 12.09 14.53
CA PRO A 122 -1.35 12.87 15.76
C PRO A 122 -1.10 14.38 15.56
N GLY A 123 -0.91 14.81 14.31
CA GLY A 123 -0.59 16.20 13.96
C GLY A 123 0.73 16.67 14.59
N GLY A 124 0.76 17.91 15.07
CA GLY A 124 1.94 18.52 15.70
C GLY A 124 2.21 18.10 17.13
N LEU A 125 1.49 17.10 17.69
CA LEU A 125 1.67 16.64 19.06
C LEU A 125 3.02 15.94 19.28
N PHE A 126 3.59 15.35 18.25
CA PHE A 126 4.89 14.70 18.31
C PHE A 126 5.91 15.44 17.44
N LYS A 127 6.98 15.94 18.08
CA LYS A 127 8.16 16.46 17.38
C LYS A 127 9.08 15.29 17.07
N VAL A 128 9.14 14.88 15.81
CA VAL A 128 10.16 13.93 15.35
C VAL A 128 11.43 14.70 14.99
N ALA A 129 12.59 14.17 15.32
CA ALA A 129 13.88 14.80 15.04
C ALA A 129 14.21 14.92 13.54
N THR A 130 13.51 14.16 12.70
CA THR A 130 13.57 14.25 11.25
C THR A 130 12.36 15.04 10.72
N ARG A 131 12.57 15.91 9.73
CA ARG A 131 11.48 16.61 9.06
C ARG A 131 10.43 15.60 8.64
N SER A 132 9.26 15.68 9.24
CA SER A 132 8.09 14.92 8.85
C SER A 132 7.80 15.21 7.38
N MET A 133 7.73 14.17 6.56
CA MET A 133 7.03 14.23 5.30
C MET A 133 5.54 14.17 5.64
N ALA A 134 4.98 15.34 5.95
CA ALA A 134 3.54 15.54 6.08
C ALA A 134 2.95 15.81 4.71
#